data_aac15a3a18dca70fa415116abce51870
#
_entry.id   aac15a3a18dca70fa415116abce51870
#
_cell.length_a   1.000
_cell.length_b   1.000
_cell.length_c   1.000
_cell.angle_alpha   90.00
_cell.angle_beta   90.00
_cell.angle_gamma   90.00
#
_symmetry.space_group_name_H-M   'P 1'
#
loop_
_entity.id
_entity.type
_entity.pdbx_description
1 polymer ?
#
loop_
_entity_poly.entity_id
_entity_poly.type
_entity_poly.pdbx_seq_one_letter_code
_entity_poly.pdbx_strand_id
1 'polypeptide(L)'
;AVLVSTVVCSLTGWARLDGIMGVAVAAFILWSGWGLVMDTLSPLLGESPSPELVEHIEQTVMGYPGVLGMHDLMVHDYGPGHQFASLHIEFPAETDPLKAHDVIDNIENDFIKRDGLQVTIHYDPIVTTDAAVGVLRTRLMEKARQLDPCLSIHDLRIVPGDTHTNVLFDLEFPAGYTGNKDEMLAAMCQFVHEQDPKYSCVVKVEQSYASAAHEK
;
A
#
# COMPACT_ATOMS: atom_id res chain seq x y z
N ALA A 1 -42.11 -15.78 1.82
CA ALA A 1 -42.61 -14.87 2.91
C ALA A 1 -43.99 -14.30 2.55
N VAL A 2 -44.15 -13.59 1.41
CA VAL A 2 -45.43 -12.93 1.02
C VAL A 2 -46.60 -13.92 0.93
N LEU A 3 -46.43 -15.04 0.25
CA LEU A 3 -47.49 -16.04 0.12
C LEU A 3 -47.97 -16.63 1.48
N VAL A 4 -47.00 -16.82 2.40
CA VAL A 4 -47.32 -17.27 3.77
C VAL A 4 -48.08 -16.20 4.52
N SER A 5 -47.68 -14.93 4.43
CA SER A 5 -48.40 -13.84 5.10
C SER A 5 -49.82 -13.66 4.58
N THR A 6 -50.03 -13.79 3.27
CA THR A 6 -51.36 -13.72 2.65
C THR A 6 -52.28 -14.87 3.13
N VAL A 7 -51.76 -16.07 3.23
CA VAL A 7 -52.54 -17.23 3.76
C VAL A 7 -52.88 -17.00 5.23
N VAL A 8 -51.94 -16.59 6.06
CA VAL A 8 -52.17 -16.31 7.47
C VAL A 8 -53.19 -15.16 7.65
N CYS A 9 -53.08 -14.08 6.87
CA CYS A 9 -54.04 -13.01 6.86
C CYS A 9 -55.45 -13.47 6.51
N SER A 10 -55.57 -14.32 5.50
CA SER A 10 -56.89 -14.87 5.08
C SER A 10 -57.53 -15.77 6.14
N LEU A 11 -56.72 -16.47 6.92
CA LEU A 11 -57.21 -17.37 7.98
C LEU A 11 -57.47 -16.66 9.29
N THR A 12 -56.68 -15.60 9.62
CA THR A 12 -56.76 -14.90 10.92
C THR A 12 -57.54 -13.57 10.88
N GLY A 13 -57.80 -13.03 9.69
CA GLY A 13 -58.38 -11.71 9.50
C GLY A 13 -57.47 -10.54 9.89
N TRP A 14 -56.18 -10.78 10.11
CA TRP A 14 -55.19 -9.80 10.60
C TRP A 14 -54.59 -8.98 9.46
N ALA A 15 -55.35 -8.05 8.88
CA ALA A 15 -54.92 -7.27 7.71
C ALA A 15 -53.62 -6.46 7.92
N ARG A 16 -53.27 -6.12 9.16
CA ARG A 16 -52.04 -5.41 9.49
C ARG A 16 -50.78 -6.28 9.29
N LEU A 17 -50.91 -7.58 9.37
CA LEU A 17 -49.78 -8.52 9.21
C LEU A 17 -49.20 -8.46 7.79
N ASP A 18 -50.05 -8.31 6.78
CA ASP A 18 -49.59 -8.21 5.38
C ASP A 18 -48.77 -6.95 5.16
N GLY A 19 -49.18 -5.80 5.70
CA GLY A 19 -48.40 -4.56 5.63
C GLY A 19 -47.04 -4.65 6.34
N ILE A 20 -47.01 -5.27 7.54
CA ILE A 20 -45.75 -5.47 8.29
C ILE A 20 -44.77 -6.39 7.51
N MET A 21 -45.28 -7.50 6.96
CA MET A 21 -44.50 -8.42 6.19
C MET A 21 -44.03 -7.79 4.87
N GLY A 22 -44.86 -6.95 4.24
CA GLY A 22 -44.46 -6.20 3.04
C GLY A 22 -43.29 -5.27 3.33
N VAL A 23 -43.36 -4.49 4.43
CA VAL A 23 -42.23 -3.63 4.86
C VAL A 23 -40.97 -4.43 5.18
N ALA A 24 -41.10 -5.56 5.89
CA ALA A 24 -39.96 -6.42 6.23
C ALA A 24 -39.29 -6.97 5.00
N VAL A 25 -40.04 -7.46 4.00
CA VAL A 25 -39.51 -7.94 2.74
C VAL A 25 -38.86 -6.82 1.93
N ALA A 26 -39.47 -5.65 1.86
CA ALA A 26 -38.90 -4.48 1.19
C ALA A 26 -37.60 -4.03 1.84
N ALA A 27 -37.50 -3.98 3.16
CA ALA A 27 -36.27 -3.68 3.88
C ALA A 27 -35.17 -4.72 3.62
N PHE A 28 -35.52 -5.99 3.59
CA PHE A 28 -34.58 -7.07 3.27
C PHE A 28 -34.07 -6.96 1.82
N ILE A 29 -34.94 -6.63 0.86
CA ILE A 29 -34.54 -6.45 -0.54
C ILE A 29 -33.60 -5.24 -0.67
N LEU A 30 -33.91 -4.12 -0.02
CA LEU A 30 -33.06 -2.94 -0.02
C LEU A 30 -31.70 -3.22 0.61
N TRP A 31 -31.66 -3.92 1.73
CA TRP A 31 -30.40 -4.29 2.38
C TRP A 31 -29.55 -5.22 1.51
N SER A 32 -30.16 -6.25 0.91
CA SER A 32 -29.48 -7.18 0.00
C SER A 32 -29.01 -6.48 -1.28
N GLY A 33 -29.83 -5.58 -1.83
CA GLY A 33 -29.48 -4.77 -2.99
C GLY A 33 -28.33 -3.82 -2.71
N TRP A 34 -28.31 -3.19 -1.52
CA TRP A 34 -27.20 -2.36 -1.09
C TRP A 34 -25.88 -3.14 -0.97
N GLY A 35 -25.93 -4.33 -0.37
CA GLY A 35 -24.77 -5.24 -0.31
C GLY A 35 -24.21 -5.53 -1.70
N LEU A 36 -25.07 -5.96 -2.63
CA LEU A 36 -24.66 -6.24 -4.01
C LEU A 36 -24.03 -5.03 -4.73
N VAL A 37 -24.57 -3.83 -4.51
CA VAL A 37 -24.02 -2.57 -5.05
C VAL A 37 -22.63 -2.33 -4.48
N MET A 38 -22.45 -2.44 -3.16
CA MET A 38 -21.15 -2.22 -2.51
C MET A 38 -20.12 -3.25 -2.95
N ASP A 39 -20.48 -4.54 -3.01
CA ASP A 39 -19.59 -5.63 -3.45
C ASP A 39 -19.15 -5.45 -4.92
N THR A 40 -19.96 -4.80 -5.74
CA THR A 40 -19.65 -4.54 -7.14
C THR A 40 -18.83 -3.27 -7.34
N LEU A 41 -19.11 -2.23 -6.54
CA LEU A 41 -18.44 -0.93 -6.68
C LEU A 41 -17.10 -0.87 -5.94
N SER A 42 -16.96 -1.58 -4.81
CA SER A 42 -15.77 -1.54 -3.97
C SER A 42 -14.49 -1.86 -4.76
N PRO A 43 -14.41 -2.95 -5.53
CA PRO A 43 -13.23 -3.25 -6.35
C PRO A 43 -12.94 -2.18 -7.41
N LEU A 44 -14.00 -1.55 -7.99
CA LEU A 44 -13.83 -0.51 -9.01
C LEU A 44 -13.32 0.82 -8.44
N LEU A 45 -13.58 1.08 -7.15
CA LEU A 45 -13.10 2.28 -6.45
C LEU A 45 -11.69 2.11 -5.89
N GLY A 46 -11.12 0.89 -5.91
CA GLY A 46 -9.83 0.54 -5.37
C GLY A 46 -9.96 -0.04 -3.97
N GLU A 47 -9.96 -1.35 -3.90
CA GLU A 47 -9.89 -2.11 -2.65
C GLU A 47 -8.42 -2.40 -2.32
N SER A 48 -8.05 -2.32 -1.05
CA SER A 48 -6.70 -2.72 -0.62
C SER A 48 -6.46 -4.20 -0.93
N PRO A 49 -5.28 -4.57 -1.46
CA PRO A 49 -4.95 -5.96 -1.71
C PRO A 49 -4.96 -6.78 -0.41
N SER A 50 -5.13 -8.11 -0.53
CA SER A 50 -5.05 -8.97 0.63
C SER A 50 -3.63 -8.98 1.21
N PRO A 51 -3.46 -9.12 2.55
CA PRO A 51 -2.15 -9.20 3.18
C PRO A 51 -1.28 -10.31 2.60
N GLU A 52 -1.90 -11.45 2.27
CA GLU A 52 -1.21 -12.60 1.70
C GLU A 52 -0.63 -12.29 0.31
N LEU A 53 -1.34 -11.50 -0.50
CA LEU A 53 -0.85 -11.09 -1.81
C LEU A 53 0.31 -10.11 -1.68
N VAL A 54 0.21 -9.15 -0.76
CA VAL A 54 1.30 -8.19 -0.48
C VAL A 54 2.56 -8.92 -0.03
N GLU A 55 2.44 -9.83 0.95
CA GLU A 55 3.56 -10.64 1.45
C GLU A 55 4.17 -11.52 0.36
N HIS A 56 3.35 -12.13 -0.48
CA HIS A 56 3.80 -12.96 -1.60
C HIS A 56 4.61 -12.15 -2.61
N ILE A 57 4.13 -10.94 -2.97
CA ILE A 57 4.83 -10.03 -3.88
C ILE A 57 6.19 -9.63 -3.26
N GLU A 58 6.19 -9.19 -2.01
CA GLU A 58 7.40 -8.76 -1.31
C GLU A 58 8.44 -9.89 -1.23
N GLN A 59 8.04 -11.08 -0.78
CA GLN A 59 8.94 -12.24 -0.69
C GLN A 59 9.50 -12.64 -2.05
N THR A 60 8.68 -12.58 -3.10
CA THR A 60 9.11 -12.92 -4.46
C THR A 60 10.13 -11.92 -4.97
N VAL A 61 9.85 -10.64 -4.88
CA VAL A 61 10.72 -9.54 -5.35
C VAL A 61 12.04 -9.53 -4.58
N MET A 62 11.99 -9.60 -3.26
CA MET A 62 13.19 -9.59 -2.39
C MET A 62 14.03 -10.85 -2.52
N GLY A 63 13.50 -11.93 -3.10
CA GLY A 63 14.25 -13.15 -3.42
C GLY A 63 15.20 -13.02 -4.61
N TYR A 64 15.10 -11.97 -5.41
CA TYR A 64 15.96 -11.80 -6.60
C TYR A 64 17.29 -11.14 -6.26
N PRO A 65 18.38 -11.56 -6.94
CA PRO A 65 19.71 -11.05 -6.65
C PRO A 65 19.88 -9.59 -7.05
N GLY A 66 20.44 -8.80 -6.15
CA GLY A 66 20.72 -7.38 -6.37
C GLY A 66 19.60 -6.44 -5.95
N VAL A 67 18.41 -6.93 -5.63
CA VAL A 67 17.33 -6.13 -5.06
C VAL A 67 17.68 -5.73 -3.63
N LEU A 68 17.63 -4.42 -3.33
CA LEU A 68 17.91 -3.86 -2.02
C LEU A 68 16.64 -3.57 -1.21
N GLY A 69 15.57 -3.23 -1.90
CA GLY A 69 14.29 -2.88 -1.30
C GLY A 69 13.18 -2.83 -2.33
N MET A 70 11.95 -2.82 -1.84
CA MET A 70 10.72 -2.64 -2.60
C MET A 70 9.82 -1.64 -1.87
N HIS A 71 9.15 -0.75 -2.62
CA HIS A 71 8.20 0.22 -2.07
C HIS A 71 7.13 0.62 -3.11
N ASP A 72 6.19 1.46 -2.72
CA ASP A 72 5.11 1.99 -3.57
C ASP A 72 4.29 0.91 -4.29
N LEU A 73 4.05 -0.22 -3.61
CA LEU A 73 3.22 -1.27 -4.17
C LEU A 73 1.77 -0.80 -4.30
N MET A 74 1.27 -0.77 -5.53
CA MET A 74 -0.16 -0.59 -5.84
C MET A 74 -0.67 -1.82 -6.57
N VAL A 75 -1.83 -2.33 -6.14
CA VAL A 75 -2.50 -3.46 -6.79
C VAL A 75 -3.90 -3.04 -7.19
N HIS A 76 -4.26 -3.32 -8.43
CA HIS A 76 -5.60 -3.13 -8.97
C HIS A 76 -6.20 -4.47 -9.38
N ASP A 77 -7.36 -4.78 -8.87
CA ASP A 77 -8.11 -5.99 -9.21
C ASP A 77 -9.37 -5.63 -10.00
N TYR A 78 -9.42 -6.08 -11.25
CA TYR A 78 -10.57 -5.91 -12.15
C TYR A 78 -11.35 -7.22 -12.34
N GLY A 79 -11.11 -8.18 -11.48
CA GLY A 79 -11.74 -9.50 -11.51
C GLY A 79 -10.80 -10.62 -11.99
N PRO A 80 -11.29 -11.86 -12.02
CA PRO A 80 -10.45 -13.04 -12.26
C PRO A 80 -9.62 -12.95 -13.54
N GLY A 81 -8.31 -13.03 -13.41
CA GLY A 81 -7.35 -12.97 -14.51
C GLY A 81 -7.06 -11.54 -15.03
N HIS A 82 -7.52 -10.50 -14.33
CA HIS A 82 -7.29 -9.10 -14.68
C HIS A 82 -6.75 -8.30 -13.50
N GLN A 83 -5.69 -8.80 -12.89
CA GLN A 83 -4.98 -8.10 -11.81
C GLN A 83 -3.72 -7.43 -12.35
N PHE A 84 -3.49 -6.19 -11.91
CA PHE A 84 -2.32 -5.40 -12.25
C PHE A 84 -1.67 -4.90 -10.98
N ALA A 85 -0.34 -4.92 -10.94
CA ALA A 85 0.42 -4.30 -9.88
C ALA A 85 1.48 -3.38 -10.45
N SER A 86 1.78 -2.30 -9.73
CA SER A 86 2.97 -1.49 -9.95
C SER A 86 3.74 -1.35 -8.65
N LEU A 87 5.05 -1.34 -8.73
CA LEU A 87 5.92 -1.20 -7.58
C LEU A 87 7.27 -0.62 -7.99
N HIS A 88 8.02 -0.14 -7.01
CA HIS A 88 9.38 0.34 -7.17
C HIS A 88 10.35 -0.67 -6.59
N ILE A 89 11.50 -0.86 -7.26
CA ILE A 89 12.58 -1.72 -6.76
C ILE A 89 13.87 -0.93 -6.70
N GLU A 90 14.51 -0.98 -5.55
CA GLU A 90 15.80 -0.37 -5.29
C GLU A 90 16.95 -1.32 -5.69
N PHE A 91 17.87 -0.80 -6.51
CA PHE A 91 19.13 -1.47 -6.86
C PHE A 91 20.32 -0.59 -6.52
N PRO A 92 21.54 -1.16 -6.29
CA PRO A 92 22.75 -0.34 -6.24
C PRO A 92 22.91 0.47 -7.53
N ALA A 93 23.17 1.78 -7.40
CA ALA A 93 23.35 2.69 -8.54
C ALA A 93 24.53 2.26 -9.46
N GLU A 94 25.46 1.47 -8.94
CA GLU A 94 26.61 0.90 -9.66
C GLU A 94 26.23 -0.34 -10.48
N THR A 95 25.00 -0.86 -10.32
CA THR A 95 24.53 -2.01 -11.10
C THR A 95 24.40 -1.60 -12.57
N ASP A 96 24.93 -2.43 -13.46
CA ASP A 96 24.75 -2.23 -14.89
C ASP A 96 23.26 -2.18 -15.24
N PRO A 97 22.78 -1.11 -15.90
CA PRO A 97 21.35 -0.94 -16.19
C PRO A 97 20.73 -2.11 -16.99
N LEU A 98 21.51 -2.76 -17.86
CA LEU A 98 21.03 -3.92 -18.62
C LEU A 98 20.86 -5.14 -17.72
N LYS A 99 21.71 -5.32 -16.71
CA LYS A 99 21.56 -6.40 -15.73
C LYS A 99 20.39 -6.15 -14.80
N ALA A 100 20.19 -4.90 -14.34
CA ALA A 100 19.03 -4.54 -13.54
C ALA A 100 17.74 -4.78 -14.32
N HIS A 101 17.71 -4.37 -15.59
CA HIS A 101 16.55 -4.61 -16.47
C HIS A 101 16.28 -6.11 -16.68
N ASP A 102 17.32 -6.94 -16.87
CA ASP A 102 17.15 -8.39 -17.00
C ASP A 102 16.53 -9.02 -15.75
N VAL A 103 16.92 -8.57 -14.56
CA VAL A 103 16.32 -9.02 -13.29
C VAL A 103 14.85 -8.58 -13.22
N ILE A 104 14.54 -7.33 -13.55
CA ILE A 104 13.19 -6.79 -13.57
C ILE A 104 12.30 -7.58 -14.53
N ASP A 105 12.75 -7.79 -15.76
CA ASP A 105 12.02 -8.56 -16.78
C ASP A 105 11.73 -10.00 -16.30
N ASN A 106 12.69 -10.62 -15.60
CA ASN A 106 12.48 -11.94 -15.02
C ASN A 106 11.43 -11.92 -13.91
N ILE A 107 11.41 -10.91 -13.04
CA ILE A 107 10.39 -10.76 -11.99
C ILE A 107 9.01 -10.59 -12.62
N GLU A 108 8.85 -9.66 -13.57
CA GLU A 108 7.59 -9.40 -14.27
C GLU A 108 7.07 -10.66 -14.98
N ASN A 109 7.96 -11.38 -15.68
CA ASN A 109 7.63 -12.64 -16.36
C ASN A 109 7.23 -13.76 -15.40
N ASP A 110 7.87 -13.85 -14.23
CA ASP A 110 7.52 -14.86 -13.22
C ASP A 110 6.13 -14.63 -12.65
N PHE A 111 5.76 -13.39 -12.32
CA PHE A 111 4.41 -13.06 -11.87
C PHE A 111 3.34 -13.37 -12.92
N ILE A 112 3.60 -13.03 -14.19
CA ILE A 112 2.67 -13.36 -15.28
C ILE A 112 2.48 -14.88 -15.39
N LYS A 113 3.56 -15.67 -15.36
CA LYS A 113 3.51 -17.11 -15.60
C LYS A 113 2.97 -17.91 -14.43
N ARG A 114 3.30 -17.51 -13.19
CA ARG A 114 2.93 -18.27 -11.98
C ARG A 114 1.59 -17.83 -11.40
N ASP A 115 1.34 -16.52 -11.39
CA ASP A 115 0.24 -15.92 -10.65
C ASP A 115 -0.82 -15.31 -11.56
N GLY A 116 -0.52 -15.14 -12.85
CA GLY A 116 -1.39 -14.41 -13.79
C GLY A 116 -1.48 -12.91 -13.47
N LEU A 117 -0.57 -12.40 -12.63
CA LEU A 117 -0.48 -11.01 -12.20
C LEU A 117 0.41 -10.22 -13.15
N GLN A 118 -0.12 -9.19 -13.79
CA GLN A 118 0.68 -8.27 -14.60
C GLN A 118 1.33 -7.22 -13.70
N VAL A 119 2.65 -7.28 -13.55
CA VAL A 119 3.43 -6.35 -12.75
C VAL A 119 4.17 -5.37 -13.66
N THR A 120 4.26 -4.11 -13.25
CA THR A 120 5.11 -3.09 -13.86
C THR A 120 6.05 -2.55 -12.79
N ILE A 121 7.34 -2.57 -13.05
CA ILE A 121 8.36 -2.25 -12.06
C ILE A 121 9.11 -0.99 -12.45
N HIS A 122 9.14 -0.02 -11.53
CA HIS A 122 10.02 1.14 -11.63
C HIS A 122 11.37 0.83 -11.01
N TYR A 123 12.45 1.17 -11.72
CA TYR A 123 13.83 0.99 -11.28
C TYR A 123 14.33 2.21 -10.53
N ASP A 124 14.73 2.04 -9.26
CA ASP A 124 15.30 3.10 -8.42
C ASP A 124 16.77 2.81 -8.10
N PRO A 125 17.71 3.55 -8.71
CA PRO A 125 19.13 3.40 -8.41
C PRO A 125 19.49 4.08 -7.08
N ILE A 126 19.97 3.30 -6.11
CA ILE A 126 20.41 3.78 -4.79
C ILE A 126 21.93 3.80 -4.72
N VAL A 127 22.49 4.96 -4.35
CA VAL A 127 23.94 5.08 -4.13
C VAL A 127 24.33 4.33 -2.86
N THR A 128 25.06 3.22 -3.02
CA THR A 128 25.49 2.34 -1.91
C THR A 128 26.97 2.48 -1.57
N THR A 129 27.76 3.09 -2.43
CA THR A 129 29.23 3.22 -2.28
C THR A 129 29.66 4.23 -1.24
N ASP A 130 28.82 5.19 -0.89
CA ASP A 130 29.12 6.13 0.20
C ASP A 130 28.70 5.52 1.54
N ALA A 131 29.70 5.07 2.31
CA ALA A 131 29.48 4.50 3.64
C ALA A 131 28.72 5.45 4.59
N ALA A 132 28.90 6.77 4.41
CA ALA A 132 28.19 7.78 5.22
C ALA A 132 26.70 7.79 4.89
N VAL A 133 26.34 7.66 3.60
CA VAL A 133 24.94 7.57 3.16
C VAL A 133 24.28 6.31 3.71
N GLY A 134 24.96 5.16 3.65
CA GLY A 134 24.46 3.89 4.19
C GLY A 134 24.22 3.94 5.69
N VAL A 135 25.14 4.56 6.45
CA VAL A 135 24.97 4.76 7.90
C VAL A 135 23.81 5.69 8.21
N LEU A 136 23.68 6.79 7.46
CA LEU A 136 22.58 7.75 7.65
C LEU A 136 21.23 7.07 7.35
N ARG A 137 21.14 6.29 6.26
CA ARG A 137 19.95 5.50 5.90
C ARG A 137 19.50 4.61 7.06
N THR A 138 20.42 3.80 7.59
CA THR A 138 20.10 2.91 8.70
C THR A 138 19.58 3.67 9.92
N ARG A 139 20.24 4.76 10.29
CA ARG A 139 19.82 5.59 11.43
C ARG A 139 18.44 6.23 11.23
N LEU A 140 18.15 6.71 10.02
CA LEU A 140 16.84 7.29 9.69
C LEU A 140 15.73 6.24 9.75
N MET A 141 15.97 5.04 9.20
CA MET A 141 15.03 3.92 9.29
C MET A 141 14.77 3.49 10.74
N GLU A 142 15.82 3.40 11.56
CA GLU A 142 15.69 3.10 12.99
C GLU A 142 14.90 4.19 13.73
N LYS A 143 15.16 5.46 13.41
CA LYS A 143 14.44 6.59 14.01
C LYS A 143 12.96 6.58 13.63
N ALA A 144 12.63 6.34 12.37
CA ALA A 144 11.24 6.26 11.93
C ALA A 144 10.49 5.14 12.69
N ARG A 145 11.08 3.94 12.78
CA ARG A 145 10.51 2.81 13.54
C ARG A 145 10.40 3.05 15.05
N GLN A 146 11.27 3.88 15.63
CA GLN A 146 11.17 4.29 17.03
C GLN A 146 10.03 5.27 17.27
N LEU A 147 9.75 6.14 16.30
CA LEU A 147 8.62 7.07 16.37
C LEU A 147 7.28 6.32 16.19
N ASP A 148 7.21 5.46 15.20
CA ASP A 148 6.08 4.57 14.98
C ASP A 148 6.55 3.33 14.16
N PRO A 149 6.33 2.10 14.64
CA PRO A 149 6.72 0.88 13.93
C PRO A 149 6.14 0.74 12.51
N CYS A 150 5.03 1.44 12.23
CA CYS A 150 4.36 1.40 10.93
C CYS A 150 4.98 2.35 9.90
N LEU A 151 5.95 3.21 10.30
CA LEU A 151 6.60 4.13 9.38
C LEU A 151 7.74 3.45 8.62
N SER A 152 7.84 3.74 7.33
CA SER A 152 8.96 3.34 6.48
C SER A 152 9.59 4.54 5.80
N ILE A 153 10.85 4.38 5.40
CA ILE A 153 11.62 5.40 4.65
C ILE A 153 12.19 4.75 3.41
N HIS A 154 12.03 5.42 2.29
CA HIS A 154 12.66 5.02 1.03
C HIS A 154 13.17 6.24 0.25
N ASP A 155 13.83 6.00 -0.87
CA ASP A 155 14.36 6.99 -1.81
C ASP A 155 15.30 8.04 -1.16
N LEU A 156 16.13 7.59 -0.17
CA LEU A 156 17.09 8.49 0.46
C LEU A 156 18.14 8.96 -0.54
N ARG A 157 18.21 10.28 -0.74
CA ARG A 157 19.18 10.97 -1.57
C ARG A 157 19.87 12.07 -0.78
N ILE A 158 21.18 12.23 -1.00
CA ILE A 158 21.96 13.32 -0.43
C ILE A 158 22.45 14.20 -1.56
N VAL A 159 22.06 15.45 -1.55
CA VAL A 159 22.45 16.46 -2.55
C VAL A 159 23.33 17.50 -1.89
N PRO A 160 24.68 17.40 -2.05
CA PRO A 160 25.61 18.37 -1.49
C PRO A 160 25.44 19.74 -2.14
N GLY A 161 25.53 20.80 -1.32
CA GLY A 161 25.57 22.19 -1.77
C GLY A 161 26.63 22.98 -1.01
N ASP A 162 26.97 24.16 -1.50
CA ASP A 162 28.04 24.99 -0.92
C ASP A 162 27.71 25.49 0.49
N THR A 163 26.44 25.76 0.78
CA THR A 163 25.98 26.32 2.06
C THR A 163 25.34 25.25 2.97
N HIS A 164 24.68 24.30 2.41
CA HIS A 164 23.99 23.20 3.10
C HIS A 164 23.89 21.97 2.20
N THR A 165 23.66 20.83 2.79
CA THR A 165 23.45 19.56 2.09
C THR A 165 21.99 19.13 2.28
N ASN A 166 21.26 18.95 1.20
CA ASN A 166 19.89 18.46 1.27
C ASN A 166 19.88 16.93 1.48
N VAL A 167 19.16 16.49 2.49
CA VAL A 167 18.84 15.10 2.75
C VAL A 167 17.38 14.90 2.37
N LEU A 168 17.16 14.28 1.22
CA LEU A 168 15.83 14.01 0.67
C LEU A 168 15.47 12.57 0.97
N PHE A 169 14.24 12.33 1.40
CA PHE A 169 13.69 10.99 1.53
C PHE A 169 12.17 11.03 1.56
N ASP A 170 11.58 9.91 1.23
CA ASP A 170 10.15 9.73 1.31
C ASP A 170 9.81 9.06 2.65
N LEU A 171 8.82 9.60 3.36
CA LEU A 171 8.30 9.04 4.60
C LEU A 171 6.90 8.50 4.33
N GLU A 172 6.80 7.19 4.38
CA GLU A 172 5.57 6.46 4.09
C GLU A 172 4.76 6.25 5.36
N PHE A 173 3.47 6.57 5.28
CA PHE A 173 2.47 6.31 6.30
C PHE A 173 1.48 5.24 5.82
N PRO A 174 1.04 4.32 6.68
CA PRO A 174 0.00 3.36 6.31
C PRO A 174 -1.32 4.06 5.95
N ALA A 175 -2.12 3.43 5.11
CA ALA A 175 -3.45 3.91 4.79
C ALA A 175 -4.30 3.99 6.07
N GLY A 176 -4.99 5.13 6.25
CA GLY A 176 -5.78 5.35 7.47
C GLY A 176 -5.00 5.72 8.73
N TYR A 177 -3.71 6.07 8.61
CA TYR A 177 -2.91 6.51 9.75
C TYR A 177 -3.58 7.63 10.54
N THR A 178 -3.79 7.41 11.84
CA THR A 178 -4.51 8.32 12.75
C THR A 178 -3.59 9.16 13.62
N GLY A 179 -2.27 8.90 13.58
CA GLY A 179 -1.26 9.67 14.32
C GLY A 179 -1.05 11.08 13.78
N ASN A 180 -0.28 11.89 14.50
CA ASN A 180 0.05 13.25 14.09
C ASN A 180 1.21 13.24 13.09
N LYS A 181 0.90 13.31 11.79
CA LYS A 181 1.91 13.33 10.71
C LYS A 181 2.90 14.48 10.84
N ASP A 182 2.43 15.66 11.20
CA ASP A 182 3.29 16.85 11.32
C ASP A 182 4.32 16.71 12.46
N GLU A 183 3.93 16.05 13.56
CA GLU A 183 4.82 15.76 14.67
C GLU A 183 5.90 14.73 14.26
N MET A 184 5.52 13.69 13.50
CA MET A 184 6.47 12.71 12.99
C MET A 184 7.46 13.35 12.01
N LEU A 185 6.98 14.18 11.09
CA LEU A 185 7.82 14.95 10.17
C LEU A 185 8.80 15.85 10.90
N ALA A 186 8.31 16.63 11.87
CA ALA A 186 9.16 17.52 12.67
C ALA A 186 10.25 16.74 13.41
N ALA A 187 9.90 15.58 14.01
CA ALA A 187 10.85 14.74 14.71
C ALA A 187 11.91 14.13 13.76
N MET A 188 11.52 13.74 12.55
CA MET A 188 12.45 13.25 11.53
C MET A 188 13.39 14.35 11.04
N CYS A 189 12.87 15.54 10.73
CA CYS A 189 13.70 16.67 10.31
C CYS A 189 14.65 17.14 11.41
N GLN A 190 14.20 17.16 12.66
CA GLN A 190 15.08 17.45 13.78
C GLN A 190 16.21 16.42 13.88
N PHE A 191 15.90 15.14 13.75
CA PHE A 191 16.89 14.08 13.80
C PHE A 191 17.92 14.19 12.66
N VAL A 192 17.50 14.54 11.44
CA VAL A 192 18.41 14.82 10.31
C VAL A 192 19.39 15.94 10.66
N HIS A 193 18.90 17.03 11.21
CA HIS A 193 19.72 18.18 11.61
C HIS A 193 20.70 17.84 12.75
N GLU A 194 20.31 16.95 13.65
CA GLU A 194 21.18 16.45 14.73
C GLU A 194 22.35 15.59 14.20
N GLN A 195 22.23 14.98 13.02
CA GLN A 195 23.33 14.20 12.42
C GLN A 195 24.44 15.11 11.90
N ASP A 196 24.07 16.23 11.25
CA ASP A 196 24.99 17.31 10.84
C ASP A 196 24.19 18.62 10.76
N PRO A 197 24.65 19.71 11.43
CA PRO A 197 24.00 21.01 11.36
C PRO A 197 23.87 21.60 9.94
N LYS A 198 24.66 21.11 8.98
CA LYS A 198 24.56 21.47 7.56
C LYS A 198 23.48 20.71 6.82
N TYR A 199 22.91 19.67 7.41
CA TYR A 199 21.86 18.90 6.76
C TYR A 199 20.53 19.65 6.80
N SER A 200 19.96 19.85 5.63
CA SER A 200 18.62 20.37 5.42
C SER A 200 17.69 19.21 5.04
N CYS A 201 16.65 19.01 5.83
CA CYS A 201 15.71 17.92 5.64
C CYS A 201 14.65 18.28 4.60
N VAL A 202 14.49 17.45 3.58
CA VAL A 202 13.43 17.55 2.57
C VAL A 202 12.68 16.23 2.54
N VAL A 203 11.46 16.20 3.09
CA VAL A 203 10.65 15.00 3.21
C VAL A 203 9.44 15.09 2.30
N LYS A 204 9.26 14.10 1.46
CA LYS A 204 8.00 13.85 0.76
C LYS A 204 7.17 12.89 1.62
N VAL A 205 5.92 13.26 1.86
CA VAL A 205 4.98 12.39 2.57
C VAL A 205 4.26 11.52 1.57
N GLU A 206 4.37 10.22 1.76
CA GLU A 206 3.64 9.23 0.95
C GLU A 206 2.66 8.44 1.81
N GLN A 207 1.68 7.86 1.17
CA GLN A 207 0.71 6.99 1.82
C GLN A 207 0.78 5.62 1.16
N SER A 208 1.10 4.60 1.95
CA SER A 208 1.10 3.22 1.44
C SER A 208 -0.30 2.79 1.06
N TYR A 209 -0.45 2.28 -0.14
CA TYR A 209 -1.70 1.67 -0.60
C TYR A 209 -1.80 0.20 -0.20
N ALA A 210 -0.67 -0.43 0.13
CA ALA A 210 -0.60 -1.86 0.45
C ALA A 210 -0.64 -2.17 1.96
N SER A 211 -0.21 -1.25 2.82
CA SER A 211 -0.07 -1.50 4.27
C SER A 211 -1.39 -1.49 5.05
N ALA A 212 -2.52 -1.08 4.47
CA ALA A 212 -3.85 -1.17 5.10
C ALA A 212 -4.28 -2.62 5.43
N ALA A 213 -3.54 -3.61 4.98
CA ALA A 213 -3.84 -5.02 5.13
C ALA A 213 -3.37 -5.64 6.47
N HIS A 214 -2.52 -4.95 7.26
CA HIS A 214 -1.98 -5.48 8.52
C HIS A 214 -2.83 -5.18 9.76
N GLU A 215 -3.93 -4.41 9.64
CA GLU A 215 -4.82 -4.12 10.77
C GLU A 215 -6.19 -4.82 10.60
N LYS A 216 -6.25 -6.12 10.89
CA LYS A 216 -7.49 -6.78 11.35
C LYS A 216 -7.17 -7.99 12.22
#